data_7a66133683b4d045e5f31a234757d35f
#
_entry.id   7a66133683b4d045e5f31a234757d35f
#
_cell.length_a   1.000
_cell.length_b   1.000
_cell.length_c   1.000
_cell.angle_alpha   90.00
_cell.angle_beta   90.00
_cell.angle_gamma   90.00
#
_symmetry.space_group_name_H-M   'P 1'
#
loop_
_entity.id
_entity.type
_entity.pdbx_description
1 polymer ?
#
loop_
_entity_poly.entity_id
_entity_poly.type
_entity_poly.pdbx_seq_one_letter_code
_entity_poly.pdbx_strand_id
1 'polypeptide(L)'
;SLVETMTKAQKPVMMTMYHADKGSLMLTHYCKLGNQPRMRADRPESDAKTLAFTFVDITNLAQPTDPHMHKVSFTFQDQDHFTQEWMLSKDGKELPHRFEYTRAK
;
A
#
# COMPACT_ATOMS: atom_id res chain seq x y z
N SER A 1 9.38 4.04 -12.29
CA SER A 1 8.83 4.05 -10.92
C SER A 1 7.62 4.95 -10.84
N LEU A 2 6.69 4.60 -10.00
CA LEU A 2 5.50 5.39 -9.73
C LEU A 2 5.53 5.82 -8.27
N VAL A 3 5.18 7.09 -8.01
CA VAL A 3 5.11 7.63 -6.66
C VAL A 3 3.68 8.05 -6.38
N GLU A 4 3.15 7.58 -5.25
CA GLU A 4 1.86 8.01 -4.73
C GLU A 4 2.09 8.82 -3.46
N THR A 5 1.60 10.06 -3.43
CA THR A 5 1.67 10.91 -2.24
C THR A 5 0.27 11.09 -1.69
N MET A 6 0.08 10.71 -0.43
CA MET A 6 -1.19 10.92 0.26
C MET A 6 -1.14 12.26 1.00
N THR A 7 -2.17 13.09 0.80
CA THR A 7 -2.21 14.42 1.41
C THR A 7 -3.42 14.54 2.33
N LYS A 8 -3.28 15.37 3.35
CA LYS A 8 -4.37 15.75 4.23
C LYS A 8 -4.28 17.26 4.44
N ALA A 9 -5.38 17.98 4.17
CA ALA A 9 -5.40 19.43 4.22
C ALA A 9 -4.26 20.04 3.38
N GLN A 10 -4.03 19.47 2.18
CA GLN A 10 -3.02 19.90 1.19
C GLN A 10 -1.57 19.69 1.65
N LYS A 11 -1.34 18.94 2.74
CA LYS A 11 -0.01 18.59 3.21
C LYS A 11 0.27 17.11 2.99
N PRO A 12 1.45 16.72 2.52
CA PRO A 12 1.77 15.30 2.39
C PRO A 12 1.88 14.65 3.77
N VAL A 13 1.23 13.49 3.92
CA VAL A 13 1.25 12.74 5.18
C VAL A 13 1.91 11.37 5.02
N MET A 14 1.81 10.77 3.83
CA MET A 14 2.41 9.48 3.53
C MET A 14 2.80 9.43 2.06
N MET A 15 3.72 8.53 1.73
CA MET A 15 4.17 8.33 0.36
C MET A 15 4.39 6.84 0.11
N THR A 16 4.00 6.38 -1.07
CA THR A 16 4.26 5.01 -1.52
C THR A 16 4.98 5.05 -2.85
N MET A 17 6.06 4.31 -2.98
CA MET A 17 6.81 4.18 -4.23
C MET A 17 6.67 2.77 -4.77
N TYR A 18 6.35 2.67 -6.05
CA TYR A 18 6.13 1.40 -6.74
C TYR A 18 7.22 1.19 -7.78
N HIS A 19 7.76 -0.03 -7.88
CA HIS A 19 8.74 -0.38 -8.91
C HIS A 19 8.68 -1.86 -9.24
N ALA A 20 9.14 -2.21 -10.44
CA ALA A 20 9.20 -3.60 -10.86
C ALA A 20 10.46 -4.27 -10.29
N ASP A 21 10.34 -5.57 -9.95
CA ASP A 21 11.45 -6.38 -9.48
C ASP A 21 11.29 -7.79 -10.03
N LYS A 22 12.06 -8.14 -11.08
CA LYS A 22 12.14 -9.48 -11.68
C LYS A 22 10.78 -10.13 -11.95
N GLY A 23 9.87 -9.38 -12.57
CA GLY A 23 8.54 -9.89 -12.92
C GLY A 23 7.48 -9.72 -11.84
N SER A 24 7.87 -9.21 -10.68
CA SER A 24 6.94 -8.83 -9.62
C SER A 24 6.83 -7.32 -9.53
N LEU A 25 5.77 -6.84 -8.91
CA LEU A 25 5.63 -5.42 -8.58
C LEU A 25 5.89 -5.25 -7.09
N MET A 26 6.76 -4.30 -6.75
CA MET A 26 7.08 -4.00 -5.36
C MET A 26 6.63 -2.60 -4.99
N LEU A 27 6.27 -2.43 -3.73
CA LEU A 27 6.05 -1.10 -3.17
C LEU A 27 6.83 -0.94 -1.88
N THR A 28 7.22 0.30 -1.60
CA THR A 28 7.71 0.74 -0.30
C THR A 28 6.80 1.86 0.17
N HIS A 29 6.22 1.68 1.34
CA HIS A 29 5.29 2.64 1.92
C HIS A 29 5.99 3.44 3.03
N TYR A 30 6.10 4.75 2.83
CA TYR A 30 6.67 5.66 3.82
C TYR A 30 5.54 6.18 4.69
N CYS A 31 5.37 5.57 5.84
CA CYS A 31 4.21 5.77 6.69
C CYS A 31 4.46 6.86 7.74
N LYS A 32 3.41 7.58 8.11
CA LYS A 32 3.49 8.55 9.19
C LYS A 32 3.82 7.92 10.54
N LEU A 33 3.71 6.59 10.65
CA LEU A 33 4.13 5.84 11.85
C LEU A 33 5.65 5.78 11.98
N GLY A 34 6.40 6.27 10.99
CA GLY A 34 7.86 6.33 11.05
C GLY A 34 8.56 5.08 10.57
N ASN A 35 7.84 4.10 10.03
CA ASN A 35 8.42 2.88 9.46
C ASN A 35 8.12 2.75 7.98
N GLN A 36 8.83 1.84 7.29
CA GLN A 36 8.74 1.70 5.84
C GLN A 36 8.54 0.24 5.47
N PRO A 37 7.29 -0.27 5.45
CA PRO A 37 7.02 -1.62 4.99
C PRO A 37 7.22 -1.75 3.48
N ARG A 38 7.80 -2.89 3.07
CA ARG A 38 7.92 -3.27 1.66
C ARG A 38 7.02 -4.46 1.40
N MET A 39 6.35 -4.42 0.27
CA MET A 39 5.37 -5.44 -0.11
C MET A 39 5.55 -5.82 -1.56
N ARG A 40 5.12 -7.04 -1.92
CA ARG A 40 5.27 -7.58 -3.26
C ARG A 40 3.95 -8.15 -3.74
N ALA A 41 3.64 -7.92 -5.00
CA ALA A 41 2.55 -8.57 -5.70
C ALA A 41 3.11 -9.31 -6.91
N ASP A 42 2.56 -10.48 -7.20
CA ASP A 42 2.84 -11.18 -8.43
C ASP A 42 2.29 -10.36 -9.60
N ARG A 43 2.86 -10.59 -10.80
CA ARG A 43 2.36 -9.91 -12.00
C ARG A 43 0.88 -10.21 -12.16
N PRO A 44 0.01 -9.17 -12.20
CA PRO A 44 -1.41 -9.42 -12.38
C PRO A 44 -1.71 -9.93 -13.79
N GLU A 45 -2.77 -10.72 -13.92
CA GLU A 45 -3.30 -11.07 -15.21
C GLU A 45 -3.88 -9.81 -15.88
N SER A 46 -3.89 -9.79 -17.21
CA SER A 46 -4.27 -8.58 -17.95
C SER A 46 -5.69 -8.10 -17.67
N ASP A 47 -6.57 -9.00 -17.25
CA ASP A 47 -7.96 -8.69 -16.93
C ASP A 47 -8.25 -8.68 -15.42
N ALA A 48 -7.23 -8.76 -14.59
CA ALA A 48 -7.40 -8.78 -13.14
C ALA A 48 -7.92 -7.43 -12.66
N LYS A 49 -8.97 -7.46 -11.84
CA LYS A 49 -9.55 -6.27 -11.22
C LYS A 49 -9.00 -6.01 -9.83
N THR A 50 -8.33 -6.98 -9.24
CA THR A 50 -7.78 -6.90 -7.90
C THR A 50 -6.29 -7.19 -7.93
N LEU A 51 -5.51 -6.36 -7.25
CA LEU A 51 -4.07 -6.52 -7.11
C LEU A 51 -3.73 -6.52 -5.62
N ALA A 52 -3.22 -7.63 -5.11
CA ALA A 52 -2.90 -7.78 -3.70
C ALA A 52 -1.39 -7.80 -3.50
N PHE A 53 -0.93 -7.00 -2.55
CA PHE A 53 0.48 -6.95 -2.14
C PHE A 53 0.62 -7.61 -0.78
N THR A 54 1.63 -8.47 -0.64
CA THR A 54 1.93 -9.15 0.62
C THR A 54 3.25 -8.66 1.19
N PHE A 55 3.34 -8.76 2.51
CA PHE A 55 4.49 -8.27 3.28
C PHE A 55 5.78 -9.00 2.90
N VAL A 56 6.85 -8.26 2.68
CA VAL A 56 8.20 -8.80 2.48
C VAL A 56 9.06 -8.50 3.71
N ASP A 57 9.22 -7.23 4.02
CA ASP A 57 9.99 -6.79 5.19
C ASP A 57 9.62 -5.35 5.53
N ILE A 58 10.27 -4.83 6.54
CA ILE A 58 10.00 -3.47 7.02
C ILE A 58 11.28 -2.89 7.62
N THR A 59 11.48 -1.60 7.40
CA THR A 59 12.58 -0.87 8.03
C THR A 59 12.04 0.01 9.15
N ASN A 60 12.90 0.24 10.15
CA ASN A 60 12.63 1.11 11.28
C ASN A 60 11.45 0.63 12.14
N LEU A 61 11.39 -0.67 12.40
CA LEU A 61 10.42 -1.27 13.31
C LEU A 61 11.17 -1.84 14.51
N ALA A 62 10.89 -1.32 15.70
CA ALA A 62 11.61 -1.74 16.93
C ALA A 62 11.17 -3.11 17.42
N GLN A 63 9.87 -3.38 17.36
CA GLN A 63 9.28 -4.63 17.84
C GLN A 63 8.31 -5.16 16.77
N PRO A 64 8.18 -6.50 16.59
CA PRO A 64 7.23 -7.05 15.63
C PRO A 64 5.77 -6.66 15.89
N THR A 65 5.43 -6.34 17.14
CA THR A 65 4.09 -5.93 17.55
C THR A 65 3.82 -4.46 17.36
N ASP A 66 4.83 -3.65 17.00
CA ASP A 66 4.64 -2.22 16.76
C ASP A 66 3.70 -2.00 15.57
N PRO A 67 2.89 -0.94 15.59
CA PRO A 67 1.94 -0.68 14.51
C PRO A 67 2.66 -0.50 13.17
N HIS A 68 2.21 -1.23 12.15
CA HIS A 68 2.72 -1.09 10.78
C HIS A 68 1.71 -1.63 9.79
N MET A 69 1.74 -1.09 8.57
CA MET A 69 0.94 -1.64 7.47
C MET A 69 1.53 -2.96 7.03
N HIS A 70 0.70 -3.98 6.85
CA HIS A 70 1.12 -5.35 6.61
C HIS A 70 0.66 -5.89 5.25
N LYS A 71 -0.47 -5.43 4.75
CA LYS A 71 -1.03 -5.83 3.46
C LYS A 71 -1.73 -4.65 2.82
N VAL A 72 -1.81 -4.66 1.51
CA VAL A 72 -2.70 -3.77 0.78
C VAL A 72 -3.27 -4.49 -0.42
N SER A 73 -4.53 -4.24 -0.72
CA SER A 73 -5.15 -4.69 -1.95
C SER A 73 -5.78 -3.51 -2.68
N PHE A 74 -5.67 -3.56 -4.01
CA PHE A 74 -6.23 -2.55 -4.90
C PHE A 74 -7.35 -3.23 -5.66
N THR A 75 -8.53 -2.62 -5.69
CA THR A 75 -9.65 -3.09 -6.50
C THR A 75 -10.01 -1.99 -7.49
N PHE A 76 -9.98 -2.31 -8.78
CA PHE A 76 -10.25 -1.35 -9.86
C PHE A 76 -11.70 -1.54 -10.31
N GLN A 77 -12.55 -0.56 -10.03
CA GLN A 77 -13.95 -0.61 -10.44
C GLN A 77 -14.11 -0.23 -11.92
N ASP A 78 -13.43 0.84 -12.34
CA ASP A 78 -13.41 1.30 -13.72
C ASP A 78 -12.18 2.20 -13.94
N GLN A 79 -12.12 2.91 -15.09
CA GLN A 79 -10.97 3.75 -15.41
C GLN A 79 -10.79 4.94 -14.47
N ASP A 80 -11.84 5.35 -13.78
CA ASP A 80 -11.83 6.56 -12.95
C ASP A 80 -11.95 6.28 -11.45
N HIS A 81 -12.19 5.02 -11.06
CA HIS A 81 -12.43 4.66 -9.67
C HIS A 81 -11.65 3.43 -9.25
N PHE A 82 -10.96 3.51 -8.12
CA PHE A 82 -10.37 2.34 -7.49
C PHE A 82 -10.38 2.47 -5.97
N THR A 83 -10.24 1.34 -5.31
CA THR A 83 -10.23 1.25 -3.85
C THR A 83 -8.92 0.65 -3.40
N GLN A 84 -8.33 1.20 -2.34
CA GLN A 84 -7.22 0.60 -1.61
C GLN A 84 -7.73 0.14 -0.25
N GLU A 85 -7.41 -1.08 0.13
CA GLU A 85 -7.66 -1.57 1.49
C GLU A 85 -6.33 -1.95 2.12
N TRP A 86 -5.93 -1.20 3.13
CA TRP A 86 -4.71 -1.42 3.88
C TRP A 86 -5.02 -2.13 5.18
N MET A 87 -4.21 -3.14 5.52
CA MET A 87 -4.30 -3.82 6.81
C MET A 87 -3.20 -3.32 7.72
N LEU A 88 -3.58 -2.65 8.79
CA LEU A 88 -2.67 -2.24 9.86
C LEU A 88 -2.52 -3.40 10.83
N SER A 89 -1.28 -3.83 11.07
CA SER A 89 -0.97 -4.81 12.12
C SER A 89 -0.60 -4.06 13.38
N LYS A 90 -1.28 -4.37 14.49
CA LYS A 90 -1.02 -3.75 15.78
C LYS A 90 -1.32 -4.76 16.88
N ASP A 91 -0.32 -5.08 17.69
CA ASP A 91 -0.43 -6.03 18.82
C ASP A 91 -1.04 -7.37 18.40
N GLY A 92 -0.62 -7.88 17.24
CA GLY A 92 -1.11 -9.15 16.71
C GLY A 92 -2.49 -9.10 16.08
N LYS A 93 -3.09 -7.93 15.95
CA LYS A 93 -4.41 -7.74 15.34
C LYS A 93 -4.28 -7.01 14.01
N GLU A 94 -5.15 -7.35 13.06
CA GLU A 94 -5.25 -6.66 11.77
C GLU A 94 -6.45 -5.72 11.78
N LEU A 95 -6.21 -4.44 11.44
CA LEU A 95 -7.22 -3.40 11.39
C LEU A 95 -7.30 -2.84 9.98
N PRO A 96 -8.46 -2.96 9.30
CA PRO A 96 -8.56 -2.47 7.93
C PRO A 96 -8.72 -0.95 7.86
N HIS A 97 -8.07 -0.35 6.86
CA HIS A 97 -8.23 1.05 6.50
C HIS A 97 -8.53 1.11 5.00
N ARG A 98 -9.68 1.62 4.65
CA ARG A 98 -10.16 1.65 3.28
C ARG A 98 -10.16 3.06 2.74
N PHE A 99 -9.62 3.22 1.53
CA PHE A 99 -9.58 4.48 0.81
C PHE A 99 -10.21 4.30 -0.57
N GLU A 100 -11.15 5.18 -0.92
CA GLU A 100 -11.78 5.16 -2.23
C GLU A 100 -11.25 6.36 -3.03
N TYR A 101 -10.85 6.09 -4.28
CA TYR A 101 -10.23 7.09 -5.14
C TYR A 101 -11.05 7.30 -6.39
N THR A 102 -11.20 8.56 -6.77
CA THR A 102 -11.79 8.98 -8.03
C THR A 102 -10.75 9.77 -8.79
N ARG A 103 -10.65 9.52 -10.11
CA ARG A 103 -9.69 10.24 -10.95
C ARG A 103 -10.03 11.73 -10.96
N ALA A 104 -9.04 12.56 -10.73
CA ALA A 104 -9.18 14.01 -10.85
C ALA A 104 -9.28 14.38 -12.35
N LYS A 105 -10.21 15.25 -12.67
CA LYS A 105 -10.44 15.70 -14.05
C LYS A 105 -10.12 17.17 -14.20
#